data_6928dbd6c6fb85bf889643f152e1c045
#
_entry.id   6928dbd6c6fb85bf889643f152e1c045
#
_cell.length_a   1.000
_cell.length_b   1.000
_cell.length_c   1.000
_cell.angle_alpha   90.00
_cell.angle_beta   90.00
_cell.angle_gamma   90.00
#
_symmetry.space_group_name_H-M   'P 1'
#
loop_
_entity.id
_entity.type
_entity.pdbx_description
1 polymer ?
#
loop_
_entity_poly.entity_id
_entity_poly.type
_entity_poly.pdbx_seq_one_letter_code
_entity_poly.pdbx_strand_id
1 'polypeptide(L)'
;GGGPGLIGIALVQDRPQASGVVFDWPETAAVARENIAAAGLAERMVAVGGDLATADIGAGYDLIWCSSVLHFVPDAAATIRKMHDALAPGGLLVMAHAEVPDDADAAARVLRYYLPMLLLGRRVTRQGQLAQALRAAGFAEVRGFDSDRFPLAPLHVLSARRTAP
;
A
#
# COMPACT_ATOMS: atom_id res chain seq x y z
N GLY A 1 -4.94 -0.05 -4.49
CA GLY A 1 -5.56 -0.29 -3.19
C GLY A 1 -5.72 0.97 -2.35
N GLY A 2 -5.92 2.15 -2.98
CA GLY A 2 -6.03 3.44 -2.28
C GLY A 2 -7.37 3.66 -1.56
N GLY A 3 -8.30 2.72 -1.66
CA GLY A 3 -9.61 2.80 -1.04
C GLY A 3 -10.38 4.05 -1.47
N PRO A 4 -11.10 4.69 -0.55
CA PRO A 4 -11.84 5.92 -0.83
C PRO A 4 -10.93 7.16 -1.01
N GLY A 5 -9.61 7.00 -1.09
CA GLY A 5 -8.65 8.07 -1.39
C GLY A 5 -8.19 8.92 -0.21
N LEU A 6 -8.61 8.63 1.01
CA LEU A 6 -8.41 9.53 2.16
C LEU A 6 -6.92 9.83 2.46
N ILE A 7 -6.06 8.82 2.36
CA ILE A 7 -4.62 9.01 2.59
C ILE A 7 -4.00 9.85 1.47
N GLY A 8 -4.32 9.55 0.20
CA GLY A 8 -3.87 10.33 -0.94
C GLY A 8 -4.31 11.79 -0.86
N ILE A 9 -5.58 12.03 -0.51
CA ILE A 9 -6.15 13.37 -0.30
C ILE A 9 -5.34 14.11 0.78
N ALA A 10 -5.12 13.49 1.95
CA ALA A 10 -4.36 14.11 3.03
C ALA A 10 -2.92 14.48 2.61
N LEU A 11 -2.23 13.59 1.89
CA LEU A 11 -0.88 13.84 1.38
C LEU A 11 -0.83 15.01 0.40
N VAL A 12 -1.80 15.09 -0.54
CA VAL A 12 -1.85 16.18 -1.53
C VAL A 12 -2.29 17.49 -0.92
N GLN A 13 -3.15 17.48 0.10
CA GLN A 13 -3.52 18.68 0.86
C GLN A 13 -2.32 19.27 1.62
N ASP A 14 -1.48 18.40 2.24
CA ASP A 14 -0.30 18.83 2.99
C ASP A 14 0.83 19.35 2.08
N ARG A 15 0.79 19.06 0.79
CA ARG A 15 1.82 19.44 -0.19
C ARG A 15 1.20 20.15 -1.40
N PRO A 16 1.23 21.51 -1.44
CA PRO A 16 0.56 22.27 -2.51
C PRO A 16 1.05 21.94 -3.93
N GLN A 17 2.28 21.49 -4.09
CA GLN A 17 2.86 21.11 -5.40
C GLN A 17 2.62 19.65 -5.77
N ALA A 18 2.06 18.83 -4.85
CA ALA A 18 1.82 17.43 -5.13
C ALA A 18 0.55 17.23 -5.98
N SER A 19 0.62 16.24 -6.84
CA SER A 19 -0.52 15.63 -7.52
C SER A 19 -0.59 14.15 -7.15
N GLY A 20 -1.71 13.49 -7.41
CA GLY A 20 -1.85 12.11 -7.00
C GLY A 20 -2.81 11.27 -7.83
N VAL A 21 -2.57 9.97 -7.80
CA VAL A 21 -3.46 8.96 -8.37
C VAL A 21 -3.93 8.04 -7.26
N VAL A 22 -5.23 7.84 -7.13
CA VAL A 22 -5.81 6.78 -6.31
C VAL A 22 -6.16 5.63 -7.25
N PHE A 23 -5.57 4.46 -7.02
CA PHE A 23 -5.85 3.25 -7.79
C PHE A 23 -6.55 2.22 -6.90
N ASP A 24 -7.73 1.75 -7.31
CA ASP A 24 -8.49 0.70 -6.62
C ASP A 24 -9.46 0.00 -7.59
N TRP A 25 -10.26 -0.94 -7.10
CA TRP A 25 -11.37 -1.51 -7.87
C TRP A 25 -12.28 -0.41 -8.44
N PRO A 26 -12.91 -0.61 -9.62
CA PRO A 26 -13.70 0.43 -10.27
C PRO A 26 -14.75 1.09 -9.37
N GLU A 27 -15.45 0.28 -8.56
CA GLU A 27 -16.48 0.76 -7.63
C GLU A 27 -15.89 1.63 -6.52
N THR A 28 -14.74 1.22 -5.97
CA THR A 28 -14.02 1.96 -4.92
C THR A 28 -13.41 3.25 -5.49
N ALA A 29 -12.86 3.19 -6.70
CA ALA A 29 -12.34 4.36 -7.40
C ALA A 29 -13.43 5.39 -7.71
N ALA A 30 -14.69 4.97 -7.90
CA ALA A 30 -15.82 5.90 -8.03
C ALA A 30 -16.00 6.72 -6.75
N VAL A 31 -16.00 6.06 -5.58
CA VAL A 31 -16.07 6.74 -4.26
C VAL A 31 -14.86 7.68 -4.07
N ALA A 32 -13.66 7.23 -4.47
CA ALA A 32 -12.47 8.07 -4.37
C ALA A 32 -12.60 9.35 -5.23
N ARG A 33 -13.20 9.29 -6.43
CA ARG A 33 -13.46 10.48 -7.26
C ARG A 33 -14.38 11.48 -6.57
N GLU A 34 -15.44 11.00 -5.94
CA GLU A 34 -16.37 11.86 -5.19
C GLU A 34 -15.65 12.57 -4.03
N ASN A 35 -14.83 11.82 -3.27
CA ASN A 35 -14.05 12.37 -2.15
C ASN A 35 -12.99 13.39 -2.63
N ILE A 36 -12.30 13.12 -3.74
CA ILE A 36 -11.33 14.03 -4.36
C ILE A 36 -12.04 15.34 -4.77
N ALA A 37 -13.21 15.25 -5.40
CA ALA A 37 -13.99 16.41 -5.79
C ALA A 37 -14.46 17.20 -4.57
N ALA A 38 -15.00 16.53 -3.54
CA ALA A 38 -15.43 17.15 -2.28
C ALA A 38 -14.29 17.85 -1.54
N ALA A 39 -13.06 17.34 -1.67
CA ALA A 39 -11.86 17.95 -1.11
C ALA A 39 -11.29 19.12 -1.94
N GLY A 40 -11.90 19.45 -3.10
CA GLY A 40 -11.44 20.51 -4.00
C GLY A 40 -10.14 20.18 -4.73
N LEU A 41 -9.83 18.89 -4.93
CA LEU A 41 -8.55 18.41 -5.47
C LEU A 41 -8.65 17.87 -6.90
N ALA A 42 -9.77 18.03 -7.59
CA ALA A 42 -10.01 17.44 -8.93
C ALA A 42 -8.96 17.83 -9.99
N GLU A 43 -8.35 19.02 -9.87
CA GLU A 43 -7.28 19.49 -10.75
C GLU A 43 -5.90 18.86 -10.46
N ARG A 44 -5.74 18.24 -9.29
CA ARG A 44 -4.45 17.67 -8.84
C ARG A 44 -4.50 16.18 -8.58
N MET A 45 -5.69 15.58 -8.50
CA MET A 45 -5.86 14.18 -8.20
C MET A 45 -6.86 13.51 -9.13
N VAL A 46 -6.56 12.26 -9.46
CA VAL A 46 -7.47 11.39 -10.23
C VAL A 46 -7.65 10.06 -9.50
N ALA A 47 -8.79 9.40 -9.74
CA ALA A 47 -9.01 8.03 -9.30
C ALA A 47 -9.19 7.10 -10.51
N VAL A 48 -8.39 6.05 -10.56
CA VAL A 48 -8.32 5.06 -11.64
C VAL A 48 -8.82 3.73 -11.11
N GLY A 49 -9.80 3.15 -11.81
CA GLY A 49 -10.34 1.82 -11.47
C GLY A 49 -9.64 0.71 -12.25
N GLY A 50 -9.29 -0.36 -11.55
CA GLY A 50 -8.69 -1.54 -12.17
C GLY A 50 -8.34 -2.65 -11.18
N ASP A 51 -8.02 -3.82 -11.72
CA ASP A 51 -7.45 -4.91 -10.93
C ASP A 51 -5.94 -4.70 -10.79
N LEU A 52 -5.45 -4.52 -9.57
CA LEU A 52 -4.02 -4.32 -9.27
C LEU A 52 -3.14 -5.48 -9.77
N ALA A 53 -3.69 -6.68 -9.86
CA ALA A 53 -2.94 -7.85 -10.36
C ALA A 53 -2.63 -7.72 -11.87
N THR A 54 -3.55 -7.19 -12.66
CA THR A 54 -3.49 -7.24 -14.12
C THR A 54 -3.38 -5.88 -14.80
N ALA A 55 -4.00 -4.83 -14.23
CA ALA A 55 -4.02 -3.51 -14.84
C ALA A 55 -2.67 -2.78 -14.75
N ASP A 56 -2.43 -1.89 -15.68
CA ASP A 56 -1.36 -0.90 -15.60
C ASP A 56 -1.70 0.13 -14.52
N ILE A 57 -0.76 0.42 -13.65
CA ILE A 57 -0.89 1.42 -12.58
C ILE A 57 -0.19 2.74 -12.91
N GLY A 58 0.35 2.88 -14.12
CA GLY A 58 1.17 4.02 -14.53
C GLY A 58 2.61 3.94 -14.03
N ALA A 59 3.37 5.00 -14.24
CA ALA A 59 4.79 5.06 -13.87
C ALA A 59 5.24 6.50 -13.57
N GLY A 60 6.46 6.63 -13.04
CA GLY A 60 7.09 7.92 -12.75
C GLY A 60 6.66 8.52 -11.40
N TYR A 61 6.19 7.69 -10.47
CA TYR A 61 5.79 8.16 -9.14
C TYR A 61 7.00 8.44 -8.25
N ASP A 62 6.99 9.57 -7.56
CA ASP A 62 7.97 9.88 -6.51
C ASP A 62 7.65 9.14 -5.20
N LEU A 63 6.36 8.85 -4.97
CA LEU A 63 5.85 8.14 -3.80
C LEU A 63 4.73 7.18 -4.19
N ILE A 64 4.82 5.95 -3.73
CA ILE A 64 3.70 5.01 -3.71
C ILE A 64 3.37 4.67 -2.24
N TRP A 65 2.09 4.83 -1.88
CA TRP A 65 1.55 4.36 -0.61
C TRP A 65 0.73 3.09 -0.83
N CYS A 66 1.05 2.01 -0.11
CA CYS A 66 0.35 0.73 -0.16
C CYS A 66 0.03 0.24 1.25
N SER A 67 -1.25 0.20 1.63
CA SER A 67 -1.66 -0.17 2.99
C SER A 67 -2.76 -1.22 2.97
N SER A 68 -2.55 -2.34 3.67
CA SER A 68 -3.52 -3.43 3.83
C SER A 68 -4.09 -3.98 2.51
N VAL A 69 -3.26 -4.10 1.48
CA VAL A 69 -3.65 -4.50 0.11
C VAL A 69 -3.14 -5.89 -0.25
N LEU A 70 -1.91 -6.24 0.14
CA LEU A 70 -1.22 -7.41 -0.41
C LEU A 70 -1.87 -8.77 -0.09
N HIS A 71 -2.72 -8.82 0.93
CA HIS A 71 -3.50 -10.03 1.22
C HIS A 71 -4.71 -10.22 0.27
N PHE A 72 -5.04 -9.23 -0.55
CA PHE A 72 -6.09 -9.35 -1.56
C PHE A 72 -5.58 -9.75 -2.94
N VAL A 73 -4.28 -9.60 -3.22
CA VAL A 73 -3.71 -9.95 -4.52
C VAL A 73 -3.25 -11.42 -4.56
N PRO A 74 -3.31 -12.09 -5.71
CA PRO A 74 -2.89 -13.48 -5.83
C PRO A 74 -1.37 -13.66 -5.67
N ASP A 75 -0.55 -12.68 -6.10
CA ASP A 75 0.91 -12.68 -6.02
C ASP A 75 1.41 -11.33 -5.48
N ALA A 76 1.71 -11.31 -4.18
CA ALA A 76 2.25 -10.12 -3.51
C ALA A 76 3.64 -9.74 -4.04
N ALA A 77 4.48 -10.73 -4.41
CA ALA A 77 5.82 -10.44 -4.92
C ALA A 77 5.77 -9.79 -6.31
N ALA A 78 4.89 -10.27 -7.19
CA ALA A 78 4.67 -9.63 -8.49
C ALA A 78 4.11 -8.21 -8.33
N THR A 79 3.19 -8.00 -7.37
CA THR A 79 2.64 -6.67 -7.08
C THR A 79 3.70 -5.71 -6.54
N ILE A 80 4.60 -6.18 -5.68
CA ILE A 80 5.73 -5.38 -5.17
C ILE A 80 6.68 -5.00 -6.32
N ARG A 81 7.00 -5.93 -7.24
CA ARG A 81 7.81 -5.62 -8.44
C ARG A 81 7.12 -4.58 -9.33
N LYS A 82 5.79 -4.72 -9.56
CA LYS A 82 5.01 -3.73 -10.31
C LYS A 82 5.11 -2.33 -9.69
N MET A 83 5.01 -2.21 -8.36
CA MET A 83 5.19 -0.93 -7.67
C MET A 83 6.63 -0.40 -7.78
N HIS A 84 7.64 -1.30 -7.71
CA HIS A 84 9.03 -0.90 -7.94
C HIS A 84 9.20 -0.28 -9.33
N ASP A 85 8.68 -0.91 -10.37
CA ASP A 85 8.83 -0.45 -11.75
C ASP A 85 8.03 0.84 -12.04
N ALA A 86 6.94 1.05 -11.32
CA ALA A 86 6.12 2.26 -11.41
C ALA A 86 6.73 3.49 -10.73
N LEU A 87 7.64 3.32 -9.77
CA LEU A 87 8.34 4.43 -9.13
C LEU A 87 9.34 5.10 -10.08
N ALA A 88 9.56 6.38 -9.95
CA ALA A 88 10.71 7.07 -10.52
C ALA A 88 12.02 6.59 -9.88
N PRO A 89 13.19 6.73 -10.54
CA PRO A 89 14.48 6.51 -9.89
C PRO A 89 14.63 7.33 -8.61
N GLY A 90 15.00 6.70 -7.50
CA GLY A 90 15.02 7.32 -6.17
C GLY A 90 13.68 7.46 -5.48
N GLY A 91 12.59 7.10 -6.13
CA GLY A 91 11.23 7.14 -5.58
C GLY A 91 11.05 6.23 -4.36
N LEU A 92 10.08 6.57 -3.53
CA LEU A 92 9.82 5.94 -2.24
C LEU A 92 8.55 5.09 -2.28
N LEU A 93 8.65 3.82 -1.87
CA LEU A 93 7.49 3.01 -1.50
C LEU A 93 7.32 3.07 0.02
N VAL A 94 6.11 3.36 0.47
CA VAL A 94 5.70 3.21 1.88
C VAL A 94 4.59 2.19 1.97
N MET A 95 4.78 1.20 2.81
CA MET A 95 3.81 0.12 3.02
C MET A 95 3.41 0.05 4.49
N ALA A 96 2.13 -0.20 4.77
CA ALA A 96 1.62 -0.42 6.12
C ALA A 96 0.76 -1.68 6.14
N HIS A 97 1.27 -2.76 6.75
CA HIS A 97 0.59 -4.04 6.82
C HIS A 97 0.74 -4.67 8.21
N ALA A 98 -0.27 -5.40 8.67
CA ALA A 98 -0.09 -6.26 9.81
C ALA A 98 0.62 -7.55 9.34
N GLU A 99 1.78 -7.83 9.89
CA GLU A 99 2.50 -9.10 9.73
C GLU A 99 2.31 -9.93 11.01
N VAL A 100 2.21 -11.26 10.87
CA VAL A 100 2.12 -12.16 12.02
C VAL A 100 3.48 -12.24 12.70
N PRO A 101 3.64 -11.72 13.92
CA PRO A 101 4.91 -11.76 14.63
C PRO A 101 5.21 -13.17 15.16
N ASP A 102 6.45 -13.38 15.59
CA ASP A 102 6.87 -14.67 16.19
C ASP A 102 6.37 -14.84 17.63
N ASP A 103 6.10 -13.75 18.34
CA ASP A 103 5.49 -13.78 19.67
C ASP A 103 4.03 -14.24 19.61
N ALA A 104 3.68 -15.24 20.42
CA ALA A 104 2.39 -15.91 20.35
C ALA A 104 1.20 -14.98 20.71
N ASP A 105 1.36 -14.10 21.71
CA ASP A 105 0.29 -13.21 22.17
C ASP A 105 0.05 -12.08 21.16
N ALA A 106 1.11 -11.52 20.61
CA ALA A 106 1.03 -10.55 19.54
C ALA A 106 0.48 -11.17 18.25
N ALA A 107 0.89 -12.40 17.91
CA ALA A 107 0.37 -13.15 16.78
C ALA A 107 -1.14 -13.39 16.90
N ALA A 108 -1.63 -13.73 18.09
CA ALA A 108 -3.06 -13.95 18.32
C ALA A 108 -3.91 -12.69 18.01
N ARG A 109 -3.41 -11.49 18.29
CA ARG A 109 -4.09 -10.23 17.96
C ARG A 109 -4.18 -10.02 16.45
N VAL A 110 -3.08 -10.23 15.73
CA VAL A 110 -3.01 -10.10 14.27
C VAL A 110 -3.89 -11.17 13.59
N LEU A 111 -3.83 -12.41 14.06
CA LEU A 111 -4.64 -13.49 13.49
C LEU A 111 -6.15 -13.27 13.70
N ARG A 112 -6.57 -12.70 14.84
CA ARG A 112 -7.98 -12.31 15.05
C ARG A 112 -8.42 -11.28 14.03
N TYR A 113 -7.60 -10.26 13.75
CA TYR A 113 -7.89 -9.25 12.74
C TYR A 113 -8.02 -9.85 11.35
N TYR A 114 -7.14 -10.80 11.01
CA TYR A 114 -7.15 -11.45 9.70
C TYR A 114 -8.06 -12.68 9.61
N LEU A 115 -8.72 -13.10 10.67
CA LEU A 115 -9.54 -14.33 10.67
C LEU A 115 -10.53 -14.38 9.50
N PRO A 116 -11.29 -13.32 9.16
CA PRO A 116 -12.18 -13.35 8.00
C PRO A 116 -11.44 -13.60 6.69
N MET A 117 -10.23 -13.03 6.53
CA MET A 117 -9.42 -13.21 5.33
C MET A 117 -8.86 -14.63 5.23
N LEU A 118 -8.43 -15.20 6.36
CA LEU A 118 -7.93 -16.58 6.43
C LEU A 118 -9.04 -17.58 6.09
N LEU A 119 -10.27 -17.35 6.58
CA LEU A 119 -11.43 -18.19 6.25
C LEU A 119 -11.81 -18.13 4.77
N LEU A 120 -11.49 -17.03 4.08
CA LEU A 120 -11.61 -16.86 2.64
C LEU A 120 -10.41 -17.41 1.85
N GLY A 121 -9.48 -18.13 2.51
CA GLY A 121 -8.29 -18.70 1.89
C GLY A 121 -7.21 -17.67 1.53
N ARG A 122 -7.31 -16.44 2.06
CA ARG A 122 -6.29 -15.41 1.84
C ARG A 122 -5.05 -15.68 2.68
N ARG A 123 -3.90 -15.24 2.19
CA ARG A 123 -2.62 -15.41 2.89
C ARG A 123 -2.30 -14.17 3.73
N VAL A 124 -1.76 -14.42 4.92
CA VAL A 124 -1.20 -13.36 5.79
C VAL A 124 0.31 -13.56 5.87
N THR A 125 1.05 -12.49 5.74
CA THR A 125 2.51 -12.52 5.79
C THR A 125 3.00 -12.67 7.24
N ARG A 126 4.12 -13.38 7.42
CA ARG A 126 4.84 -13.44 8.69
C ARG A 126 5.83 -12.28 8.79
N GLN A 127 6.18 -11.93 10.01
CA GLN A 127 7.14 -10.87 10.31
C GLN A 127 8.42 -10.99 9.47
N GLY A 128 8.79 -9.91 8.81
CA GLY A 128 9.98 -9.81 7.98
C GLY A 128 9.82 -10.30 6.54
N GLN A 129 8.74 -11.00 6.19
CA GLN A 129 8.54 -11.47 4.81
C GLN A 129 8.36 -10.35 3.81
N LEU A 130 7.66 -9.25 4.20
CA LEU A 130 7.50 -8.10 3.32
C LEU A 130 8.83 -7.37 3.10
N ALA A 131 9.64 -7.21 4.14
CA ALA A 131 10.97 -6.63 4.00
C ALA A 131 11.89 -7.48 3.09
N GLN A 132 11.80 -8.80 3.19
CA GLN A 132 12.52 -9.71 2.29
C GLN A 132 12.02 -9.57 0.85
N ALA A 133 10.70 -9.52 0.63
CA ALA A 133 10.12 -9.36 -0.70
C ALA A 133 10.50 -8.02 -1.35
N LEU A 134 10.57 -6.92 -0.59
CA LEU A 134 11.06 -5.64 -1.06
C LEU A 134 12.51 -5.72 -1.56
N ARG A 135 13.40 -6.34 -0.77
CA ARG A 135 14.81 -6.52 -1.19
C ARG A 135 14.92 -7.40 -2.43
N ALA A 136 14.15 -8.48 -2.50
CA ALA A 136 14.11 -9.37 -3.67
C ALA A 136 13.57 -8.68 -4.94
N ALA A 137 12.73 -7.65 -4.79
CA ALA A 137 12.24 -6.83 -5.88
C ALA A 137 13.21 -5.70 -6.31
N GLY A 138 14.37 -5.57 -5.67
CA GLY A 138 15.40 -4.58 -6.04
C GLY A 138 15.32 -3.26 -5.27
N PHE A 139 14.48 -3.17 -4.25
CA PHE A 139 14.46 -1.99 -3.38
C PHE A 139 15.70 -1.90 -2.49
N ALA A 140 16.22 -0.68 -2.35
CA ALA A 140 17.24 -0.33 -1.38
C ALA A 140 16.63 0.36 -0.14
N GLU A 141 17.47 0.56 0.88
CA GLU A 141 17.13 1.31 2.11
C GLU A 141 15.84 0.82 2.77
N VAL A 142 15.60 -0.49 2.78
CA VAL A 142 14.41 -1.07 3.41
C VAL A 142 14.50 -0.86 4.92
N ARG A 143 13.62 0.00 5.45
CA ARG A 143 13.51 0.36 6.87
C ARG A 143 12.10 0.10 7.34
N GLY A 144 11.92 -0.22 8.63
CA GLY A 144 10.60 -0.46 9.18
C GLY A 144 10.52 -0.13 10.65
N PHE A 145 9.28 0.08 11.11
CA PHE A 145 8.92 0.23 12.51
C PHE A 145 7.50 -0.28 12.74
N ASP A 146 7.20 -0.68 13.96
CA ASP A 146 5.86 -1.09 14.36
C ASP A 146 5.04 0.11 14.84
N SER A 147 3.75 0.12 14.53
CA SER A 147 2.81 1.15 14.95
C SER A 147 1.56 0.52 15.59
N ASP A 148 1.30 0.85 16.84
CA ASP A 148 0.09 0.46 17.58
C ASP A 148 -1.05 1.47 17.43
N ARG A 149 -0.91 2.47 16.55
CA ARG A 149 -1.93 3.51 16.34
C ARG A 149 -3.16 3.01 15.59
N PHE A 150 -3.06 1.89 14.89
CA PHE A 150 -4.20 1.25 14.26
C PHE A 150 -4.92 0.38 15.31
N PRO A 151 -6.22 0.63 15.58
CA PRO A 151 -6.89 0.06 16.75
C PRO A 151 -7.17 -1.45 16.65
N LEU A 152 -7.15 -2.02 15.44
CA LEU A 152 -7.54 -3.42 15.21
C LEU A 152 -6.37 -4.39 15.30
N ALA A 153 -5.18 -3.96 14.89
CA ALA A 153 -3.96 -4.76 14.95
C ALA A 153 -2.73 -3.85 14.85
N PRO A 154 -1.58 -4.22 15.43
CA PRO A 154 -0.34 -3.50 15.16
C PRO A 154 -0.01 -3.59 13.66
N LEU A 155 0.43 -2.48 13.09
CA LEU A 155 0.89 -2.41 11.71
C LEU A 155 2.42 -2.32 11.70
N HIS A 156 3.04 -3.10 10.83
CA HIS A 156 4.42 -2.91 10.45
C HIS A 156 4.48 -1.95 9.27
N VAL A 157 5.13 -0.78 9.48
CA VAL A 157 5.31 0.23 8.45
C VAL A 157 6.69 0.07 7.86
N LEU A 158 6.75 -0.16 6.56
CA LEU A 158 7.99 -0.31 5.79
C LEU A 158 8.15 0.85 4.83
N SER A 159 9.35 1.37 4.72
CA SER A 159 9.76 2.27 3.64
C SER A 159 10.92 1.68 2.86
N ALA A 160 10.93 1.88 1.54
CA ALA A 160 11.95 1.35 0.66
C ALA A 160 12.13 2.26 -0.56
N ARG A 161 13.35 2.42 -1.06
CA ARG A 161 13.65 3.25 -2.22
C ARG A 161 13.93 2.43 -3.46
N ARG A 162 13.40 2.88 -4.60
CA ARG A 162 13.90 2.44 -5.89
C ARG A 162 15.31 3.01 -6.09
N THR A 163 16.30 2.14 -6.38
CA THR A 163 17.65 2.61 -6.70
C THR A 163 17.65 3.49 -7.95
N ALA A 164 18.46 4.52 -7.96
CA ALA A 164 18.80 5.21 -9.20
C ALA A 164 19.64 4.26 -10.08
N PRO A 165 19.52 4.33 -11.40
CA PRO A 165 20.33 3.53 -12.32
C PRO A 165 21.81 3.87 -12.22
#